data_13761ea13497eb9c6d6a5e014dbf4b3c
#
_entry.id   13761ea13497eb9c6d6a5e014dbf4b3c
#
_cell.length_a   1.000
_cell.length_b   1.000
_cell.length_c   1.000
_cell.angle_alpha   90.00
_cell.angle_beta   90.00
_cell.angle_gamma   90.00
#
_symmetry.space_group_name_H-M   'P 1'
#
loop_
_entity.id
_entity.type
_entity.pdbx_description
1 polymer ?
#
loop_
_entity_poly.entity_id
_entity_poly.type
_entity_poly.pdbx_seq_one_letter_code
_entity_poly.pdbx_strand_id
1 'polypeptide(L)'
;MTHDNIDILVVDDDISHCTILQALLRGWGYNVALANSGRQALEQVREQVFDLVLCDVRMAEMDGIATLKELKALNPAIPVLIMTAYSSVETAVEALKTGALDYLIKPLDFDNLQATLEKALAHTHSIDAETPAVTASQFGMVGKSPAMQHLLSEIALVAPSEATVLIHGDSGTGKELVARAIHASSARSEKPLVTLNCAALNESLLESELFGHEKGAFTGADKRREGRFVEADGGTLFLDEIGDISPMMQVRLLRAIQEREVQRVGSNQIISVDVRLIAATHRDLAAEVNAGRFRQDLYYRLNVVAIEVPSLRQRREDIPLLAGHFLQRFAERNRKAVKGFTPQAMDLLIHYDWPGNIRELENAVERAVVLLTGEYISERELPLAIASTPIPLGQSQDIQPLVEVEKEVILAALEKTGGNKTEAARQLGITRKTLLAKLSR
;
A
#
# COMPACT_ATOMS: atom_id res chain seq x y z
N MET A 1 34.82 4.44 9.30
CA MET A 1 34.24 3.24 9.94
C MET A 1 34.61 2.07 9.04
N THR A 2 35.22 1.01 9.56
CA THR A 2 35.61 -0.18 8.79
C THR A 2 34.37 -1.01 8.54
N HIS A 3 34.03 -1.20 7.25
CA HIS A 3 32.86 -1.99 6.79
C HIS A 3 33.24 -3.48 6.61
N ASP A 4 34.13 -4.00 7.45
CA ASP A 4 34.81 -5.30 7.31
C ASP A 4 33.90 -6.57 7.28
N ASN A 5 32.57 -6.40 7.22
CA ASN A 5 31.62 -7.53 7.27
C ASN A 5 30.42 -7.36 6.33
N ILE A 6 30.53 -6.56 5.27
CA ILE A 6 29.45 -6.33 4.31
C ILE A 6 29.83 -6.95 2.97
N ASP A 7 29.03 -7.90 2.51
CA ASP A 7 29.23 -8.66 1.29
C ASP A 7 28.36 -8.12 0.14
N ILE A 8 29.00 -7.55 -0.90
CA ILE A 8 28.34 -6.99 -2.09
C ILE A 8 28.59 -7.90 -3.29
N LEU A 9 27.53 -8.27 -4.02
CA LEU A 9 27.62 -8.94 -5.30
C LEU A 9 27.48 -7.93 -6.45
N VAL A 10 28.49 -7.88 -7.34
CA VAL A 10 28.44 -7.08 -8.58
C VAL A 10 28.18 -8.00 -9.75
N VAL A 11 27.14 -7.70 -10.51
CA VAL A 11 26.67 -8.49 -11.67
C VAL A 11 26.73 -7.60 -12.90
N ASP A 12 27.67 -7.90 -13.80
CA ASP A 12 27.89 -7.16 -15.06
C ASP A 12 28.66 -8.06 -16.02
N ASP A 13 28.29 -8.13 -17.29
CA ASP A 13 28.98 -8.93 -18.30
C ASP A 13 30.25 -8.27 -18.82
N ASP A 14 30.47 -6.99 -18.55
CA ASP A 14 31.73 -6.29 -18.81
C ASP A 14 32.73 -6.50 -17.65
N ILE A 15 33.71 -7.37 -17.93
CA ILE A 15 34.79 -7.72 -16.98
C ILE A 15 35.59 -6.48 -16.55
N SER A 16 35.79 -5.50 -17.46
CA SER A 16 36.50 -4.26 -17.13
C SER A 16 35.74 -3.43 -16.13
N HIS A 17 34.42 -3.31 -16.31
CA HIS A 17 33.53 -2.59 -15.39
C HIS A 17 33.44 -3.29 -14.03
N CYS A 18 33.30 -4.62 -14.02
CA CYS A 18 33.42 -5.43 -12.80
C CYS A 18 34.69 -5.17 -12.01
N THR A 19 35.84 -5.12 -12.71
CA THR A 19 37.15 -4.91 -12.07
C THR A 19 37.25 -3.52 -11.43
N ILE A 20 36.75 -2.49 -12.13
CA ILE A 20 36.74 -1.10 -11.61
C ILE A 20 35.87 -1.01 -10.37
N LEU A 21 34.64 -1.55 -10.43
CA LEU A 21 33.72 -1.53 -9.28
C LEU A 21 34.27 -2.32 -8.10
N GLN A 22 34.89 -3.48 -8.35
CA GLN A 22 35.51 -4.27 -7.30
C GLN A 22 36.64 -3.50 -6.60
N ALA A 23 37.52 -2.85 -7.35
CA ALA A 23 38.62 -2.06 -6.78
C ALA A 23 38.09 -0.87 -5.95
N LEU A 24 37.06 -0.18 -6.47
CA LEU A 24 36.42 0.95 -5.81
C LEU A 24 35.73 0.54 -4.50
N LEU A 25 34.88 -0.46 -4.55
CA LEU A 25 34.09 -0.92 -3.39
C LEU A 25 35.00 -1.52 -2.30
N ARG A 26 36.06 -2.27 -2.69
CA ARG A 26 37.08 -2.73 -1.76
C ARG A 26 37.85 -1.57 -1.13
N GLY A 27 38.11 -0.50 -1.89
CA GLY A 27 38.70 0.73 -1.36
C GLY A 27 37.86 1.42 -0.28
N TRP A 28 36.53 1.22 -0.32
CA TRP A 28 35.60 1.69 0.70
C TRP A 28 35.41 0.68 1.86
N GLY A 29 36.07 -0.49 1.83
CA GLY A 29 36.06 -1.48 2.89
C GLY A 29 34.97 -2.55 2.79
N TYR A 30 34.36 -2.74 1.61
CA TYR A 30 33.39 -3.80 1.38
C TYR A 30 34.05 -5.09 0.86
N ASN A 31 33.48 -6.24 1.19
CA ASN A 31 33.78 -7.50 0.52
C ASN A 31 33.01 -7.58 -0.80
N VAL A 32 33.70 -7.96 -1.89
CA VAL A 32 33.07 -7.91 -3.23
C VAL A 32 33.24 -9.23 -3.96
N ALA A 33 32.14 -9.87 -4.28
CA ALA A 33 32.03 -10.96 -5.22
C ALA A 33 31.60 -10.45 -6.61
N LEU A 34 32.03 -11.15 -7.66
CA LEU A 34 31.72 -10.80 -9.04
C LEU A 34 30.94 -11.92 -9.70
N ALA A 35 29.94 -11.57 -10.49
CA ALA A 35 29.23 -12.46 -11.39
C ALA A 35 29.18 -11.84 -12.79
N ASN A 36 29.60 -12.59 -13.81
CA ASN A 36 29.65 -12.10 -15.18
C ASN A 36 28.37 -12.41 -15.98
N SER A 37 27.34 -12.91 -15.31
CA SER A 37 26.02 -13.14 -15.89
C SER A 37 24.95 -13.26 -14.79
N GLY A 38 23.69 -13.04 -15.14
CA GLY A 38 22.56 -13.24 -14.22
C GLY A 38 22.48 -14.66 -13.66
N ARG A 39 22.79 -15.69 -14.48
CA ARG A 39 22.83 -17.09 -14.05
C ARG A 39 23.87 -17.32 -12.96
N GLN A 40 25.08 -16.83 -13.15
CA GLN A 40 26.14 -16.94 -12.15
C GLN A 40 25.77 -16.20 -10.85
N ALA A 41 25.13 -15.04 -10.95
CA ALA A 41 24.63 -14.31 -9.80
C ALA A 41 23.61 -15.13 -8.99
N LEU A 42 22.66 -15.80 -9.67
CA LEU A 42 21.65 -16.66 -9.02
C LEU A 42 22.29 -17.88 -8.35
N GLU A 43 23.32 -18.47 -8.94
CA GLU A 43 24.08 -19.57 -8.34
C GLU A 43 24.78 -19.12 -7.05
N GLN A 44 25.49 -17.98 -7.09
CA GLN A 44 26.19 -17.44 -5.92
C GLN A 44 25.23 -17.05 -4.78
N VAL A 45 24.07 -16.45 -5.08
CA VAL A 45 23.07 -16.09 -4.06
C VAL A 45 22.44 -17.32 -3.40
N ARG A 46 22.44 -18.48 -4.05
CA ARG A 46 22.00 -19.76 -3.44
C ARG A 46 23.04 -20.34 -2.48
N GLU A 47 24.32 -20.07 -2.71
CA GLU A 47 25.43 -20.62 -1.94
C GLU A 47 25.88 -19.69 -0.80
N GLN A 48 25.72 -18.37 -0.97
CA GLN A 48 26.20 -17.36 -0.06
C GLN A 48 25.15 -16.24 0.13
N VAL A 49 25.09 -15.67 1.33
CA VAL A 49 24.26 -14.51 1.63
C VAL A 49 25.02 -13.24 1.25
N PHE A 50 24.35 -12.33 0.56
CA PHE A 50 24.88 -11.00 0.24
C PHE A 50 24.01 -9.92 0.88
N ASP A 51 24.64 -8.86 1.34
CA ASP A 51 23.97 -7.70 1.95
C ASP A 51 23.39 -6.77 0.87
N LEU A 52 23.95 -6.78 -0.35
CA LEU A 52 23.50 -5.98 -1.47
C LEU A 52 23.96 -6.56 -2.81
N VAL A 53 23.13 -6.38 -3.83
CA VAL A 53 23.47 -6.73 -5.23
C VAL A 53 23.47 -5.47 -6.09
N LEU A 54 24.56 -5.22 -6.82
CA LEU A 54 24.65 -4.25 -7.92
C LEU A 54 24.51 -5.01 -9.24
N CYS A 55 23.48 -4.76 -10.03
CA CYS A 55 23.18 -5.51 -11.23
C CYS A 55 23.05 -4.60 -12.45
N ASP A 56 23.80 -4.90 -13.52
CA ASP A 56 23.61 -4.21 -14.81
C ASP A 56 22.31 -4.65 -15.48
N VAL A 57 21.63 -3.72 -16.15
CA VAL A 57 20.42 -4.01 -16.93
C VAL A 57 20.74 -4.81 -18.16
N ARG A 58 21.81 -4.45 -18.89
CA ARG A 58 22.13 -5.04 -20.18
C ARG A 58 23.21 -6.10 -20.07
N MET A 59 22.81 -7.36 -20.07
CA MET A 59 23.70 -8.50 -20.10
C MET A 59 23.29 -9.47 -21.22
N ALA A 60 24.26 -10.18 -21.79
CA ALA A 60 24.07 -10.94 -23.02
C ALA A 60 23.15 -12.15 -22.92
N GLU A 61 23.16 -12.90 -21.79
CA GLU A 61 22.39 -14.15 -21.63
C GLU A 61 21.04 -13.95 -20.92
N MET A 62 21.03 -13.18 -19.82
CA MET A 62 19.86 -12.86 -19.02
C MET A 62 19.95 -11.38 -18.66
N ASP A 63 18.92 -10.60 -19.02
CA ASP A 63 18.92 -9.19 -18.71
C ASP A 63 18.78 -8.93 -17.19
N GLY A 64 19.18 -7.73 -16.76
CA GLY A 64 19.20 -7.37 -15.35
C GLY A 64 17.81 -7.36 -14.70
N ILE A 65 16.75 -7.07 -15.45
CA ILE A 65 15.37 -7.09 -14.94
C ILE A 65 14.90 -8.53 -14.71
N ALA A 66 15.20 -9.45 -15.61
CA ALA A 66 14.93 -10.87 -15.42
C ALA A 66 15.75 -11.43 -14.24
N THR A 67 17.03 -11.03 -14.14
CA THR A 67 17.90 -11.39 -13.00
C THR A 67 17.34 -10.87 -11.68
N LEU A 68 16.91 -9.61 -11.62
CA LEU A 68 16.26 -9.00 -10.45
C LEU A 68 15.03 -9.80 -10.01
N LYS A 69 14.16 -10.18 -10.96
CA LYS A 69 12.95 -10.94 -10.67
C LYS A 69 13.26 -12.29 -10.03
N GLU A 70 14.24 -13.01 -10.56
CA GLU A 70 14.67 -14.31 -10.01
C GLU A 70 15.39 -14.14 -8.66
N LEU A 71 16.23 -13.10 -8.48
CA LEU A 71 16.86 -12.78 -7.20
C LEU A 71 15.80 -12.49 -6.12
N LYS A 72 14.77 -11.71 -6.45
CA LYS A 72 13.67 -11.41 -5.53
C LYS A 72 12.78 -12.62 -5.24
N ALA A 73 12.67 -13.57 -6.18
CA ALA A 73 11.98 -14.83 -5.93
C ALA A 73 12.77 -15.75 -4.97
N LEU A 74 14.12 -15.72 -5.03
CA LEU A 74 15.00 -16.47 -4.13
C LEU A 74 15.10 -15.82 -2.74
N ASN A 75 15.29 -14.53 -2.70
CA ASN A 75 15.38 -13.75 -1.46
C ASN A 75 14.67 -12.38 -1.64
N PRO A 76 13.41 -12.26 -1.23
CA PRO A 76 12.66 -10.99 -1.32
C PRO A 76 13.31 -9.83 -0.56
N ALA A 77 14.09 -10.11 0.49
CA ALA A 77 14.70 -9.11 1.36
C ALA A 77 16.02 -8.55 0.81
N ILE A 78 16.70 -9.25 -0.14
CA ILE A 78 18.01 -8.79 -0.64
C ILE A 78 17.88 -7.45 -1.36
N PRO A 79 18.62 -6.40 -0.96
CA PRO A 79 18.61 -5.11 -1.68
C PRO A 79 19.30 -5.28 -3.03
N VAL A 80 18.63 -4.84 -4.10
CA VAL A 80 19.19 -4.85 -5.46
C VAL A 80 19.17 -3.44 -6.02
N LEU A 81 20.34 -2.93 -6.39
CA LEU A 81 20.51 -1.68 -7.12
C LEU A 81 20.77 -2.00 -8.59
N ILE A 82 20.04 -1.37 -9.49
CA ILE A 82 20.14 -1.58 -10.92
C ILE A 82 21.05 -0.51 -11.54
N MET A 83 22.03 -0.93 -12.36
CA MET A 83 22.88 -0.03 -13.14
C MET A 83 22.38 0.02 -14.58
N THR A 84 22.18 1.21 -15.16
CA THR A 84 21.67 1.35 -16.53
C THR A 84 22.42 2.41 -17.33
N ALA A 85 22.71 2.12 -18.58
CA ALA A 85 23.32 3.08 -19.52
C ALA A 85 22.28 4.00 -20.18
N TYR A 86 20.98 3.75 -19.98
CA TYR A 86 19.90 4.53 -20.60
C TYR A 86 19.05 5.24 -19.56
N SER A 87 18.92 6.54 -19.75
CA SER A 87 18.01 7.42 -18.98
C SER A 87 16.53 7.27 -19.38
N SER A 88 16.10 6.11 -19.94
CA SER A 88 14.68 5.93 -20.21
C SER A 88 13.96 5.71 -18.90
N VAL A 89 13.06 6.64 -18.58
CA VAL A 89 12.17 6.60 -17.42
C VAL A 89 11.43 5.25 -17.35
N GLU A 90 11.17 4.63 -18.48
CA GLU A 90 10.47 3.34 -18.60
C GLU A 90 11.24 2.18 -17.96
N THR A 91 12.53 2.04 -18.25
CA THR A 91 13.37 0.95 -17.69
C THR A 91 13.61 1.13 -16.19
N ALA A 92 13.78 2.37 -15.73
CA ALA A 92 13.92 2.68 -14.30
C ALA A 92 12.61 2.37 -13.54
N VAL A 93 11.46 2.75 -14.09
CA VAL A 93 10.14 2.43 -13.52
C VAL A 93 9.87 0.94 -13.50
N GLU A 94 10.29 0.20 -14.54
CA GLU A 94 10.14 -1.27 -14.59
C GLU A 94 11.01 -1.95 -13.52
N ALA A 95 12.25 -1.51 -13.35
CA ALA A 95 13.15 -2.02 -12.31
C ALA A 95 12.55 -1.83 -10.90
N LEU A 96 12.07 -0.62 -10.60
CA LEU A 96 11.44 -0.32 -9.30
C LEU A 96 10.15 -1.14 -9.08
N LYS A 97 9.31 -1.29 -10.10
CA LYS A 97 8.09 -2.15 -10.02
C LYS A 97 8.44 -3.63 -9.81
N THR A 98 9.59 -4.08 -10.30
CA THR A 98 10.06 -5.46 -10.14
C THR A 98 10.73 -5.69 -8.77
N GLY A 99 10.91 -4.63 -7.98
CA GLY A 99 11.44 -4.70 -6.62
C GLY A 99 12.91 -4.29 -6.48
N ALA A 100 13.48 -3.57 -7.45
CA ALA A 100 14.76 -2.90 -7.23
C ALA A 100 14.63 -1.86 -6.12
N LEU A 101 15.69 -1.72 -5.30
CA LEU A 101 15.72 -0.70 -4.26
C LEU A 101 15.88 0.70 -4.86
N ASP A 102 16.79 0.82 -5.86
CA ASP A 102 17.04 2.07 -6.58
C ASP A 102 17.75 1.74 -7.91
N TYR A 103 18.00 2.77 -8.72
CA TYR A 103 18.75 2.63 -9.97
C TYR A 103 19.86 3.67 -10.08
N LEU A 104 20.93 3.31 -10.78
CA LEU A 104 22.12 4.14 -11.02
C LEU A 104 22.33 4.30 -12.53
N ILE A 105 22.58 5.53 -12.98
CA ILE A 105 22.81 5.83 -14.40
C ILE A 105 24.31 5.76 -14.70
N LYS A 106 24.69 4.99 -15.74
CA LYS A 106 26.06 4.97 -16.27
C LYS A 106 26.30 6.19 -17.20
N PRO A 107 27.46 6.87 -17.15
CA PRO A 107 28.61 6.58 -16.31
C PRO A 107 28.33 6.84 -14.84
N LEU A 108 28.77 5.92 -13.96
CA LEU A 108 28.51 6.01 -12.53
C LEU A 108 29.26 7.20 -11.92
N ASP A 109 28.49 8.06 -11.26
CA ASP A 109 29.03 9.05 -10.34
C ASP A 109 29.39 8.35 -9.03
N PHE A 110 30.66 8.27 -8.68
CA PHE A 110 31.13 7.51 -7.52
C PHE A 110 30.68 8.09 -6.19
N ASP A 111 30.51 9.41 -6.08
CA ASP A 111 29.98 10.04 -4.87
C ASP A 111 28.51 9.68 -4.67
N ASN A 112 27.73 9.69 -5.75
CA ASN A 112 26.34 9.25 -5.73
C ASN A 112 26.21 7.75 -5.48
N LEU A 113 27.09 6.92 -6.07
CA LEU A 113 27.13 5.49 -5.80
C LEU A 113 27.39 5.21 -4.33
N GLN A 114 28.38 5.87 -3.72
CA GLN A 114 28.71 5.70 -2.30
C GLN A 114 27.51 6.09 -1.41
N ALA A 115 26.91 7.25 -1.66
CA ALA A 115 25.74 7.71 -0.89
C ALA A 115 24.54 6.76 -1.02
N THR A 116 24.33 6.20 -2.21
CA THR A 116 23.23 5.25 -2.46
C THR A 116 23.49 3.91 -1.77
N LEU A 117 24.74 3.41 -1.81
CA LEU A 117 25.15 2.20 -1.10
C LEU A 117 25.00 2.34 0.41
N GLU A 118 25.50 3.45 1.00
CA GLU A 118 25.38 3.71 2.42
C GLU A 118 23.90 3.74 2.86
N LYS A 119 23.02 4.37 2.07
CA LYS A 119 21.57 4.35 2.32
C LYS A 119 20.99 2.95 2.22
N ALA A 120 21.35 2.19 1.20
CA ALA A 120 20.86 0.83 0.99
C ALA A 120 21.27 -0.10 2.14
N LEU A 121 22.51 -0.03 2.57
CA LEU A 121 23.07 -0.84 3.64
C LEU A 121 22.61 -0.39 5.03
N ALA A 122 22.41 0.91 5.26
CA ALA A 122 21.77 1.40 6.47
C ALA A 122 20.37 0.84 6.66
N HIS A 123 19.62 0.62 5.58
CA HIS A 123 18.32 -0.06 5.62
C HIS A 123 18.44 -1.54 6.01
N THR A 124 19.49 -2.22 5.59
CA THR A 124 19.69 -3.66 5.87
C THR A 124 20.15 -3.93 7.32
N HIS A 125 20.99 -3.05 7.86
CA HIS A 125 21.45 -3.13 9.26
C HIS A 125 20.47 -2.49 10.27
N SER A 126 19.49 -1.69 9.83
CA SER A 126 18.46 -1.09 10.67
C SER A 126 17.28 -2.00 10.95
N ILE A 127 17.29 -3.25 10.47
CA ILE A 127 16.28 -4.25 10.87
C ILE A 127 16.46 -4.60 12.36
N ASP A 128 17.62 -4.30 12.97
CA ASP A 128 17.89 -4.50 14.41
C ASP A 128 18.01 -3.21 15.24
N ALA A 129 17.89 -2.02 14.65
CA ALA A 129 17.95 -0.74 15.38
C ALA A 129 16.94 0.24 14.81
N GLU A 130 15.76 0.31 15.43
CA GLU A 130 14.87 1.47 15.57
C GLU A 130 14.86 2.49 14.41
N THR A 131 14.46 2.07 13.19
CA THR A 131 13.55 2.92 12.44
C THR A 131 12.28 2.97 13.31
N PRO A 132 11.72 4.16 13.67
CA PRO A 132 10.42 4.16 14.30
C PRO A 132 9.51 3.42 13.33
N ALA A 133 9.24 2.15 13.64
CA ALA A 133 8.24 1.39 12.91
C ALA A 133 6.99 2.25 13.00
N VAL A 134 6.51 2.75 11.86
CA VAL A 134 5.23 3.43 11.77
C VAL A 134 4.23 2.38 12.24
N THR A 135 4.04 2.31 13.55
CA THR A 135 3.10 1.37 14.13
C THR A 135 1.72 1.92 13.83
N ALA A 136 0.91 1.12 13.15
CA ALA A 136 -0.47 1.48 12.78
C ALA A 136 -1.21 2.15 13.96
N SER A 137 -0.95 1.70 15.19
CA SER A 137 -1.55 2.23 16.42
C SER A 137 -1.17 3.69 16.74
N GLN A 138 0.02 4.18 16.35
CA GLN A 138 0.46 5.56 16.63
C GLN A 138 -0.40 6.61 15.90
N PHE A 139 -1.01 6.24 14.76
CA PHE A 139 -1.82 7.15 13.94
C PHE A 139 -3.31 6.78 13.94
N GLY A 140 -3.74 5.90 14.84
CA GLY A 140 -5.13 5.44 14.88
C GLY A 140 -5.50 4.49 13.73
N MET A 141 -4.51 4.03 12.96
CA MET A 141 -4.69 2.99 11.96
C MET A 141 -4.71 1.62 12.63
N VAL A 142 -5.69 0.78 12.28
CA VAL A 142 -5.86 -0.56 12.84
C VAL A 142 -5.83 -1.58 11.71
N GLY A 143 -4.93 -2.55 11.78
CA GLY A 143 -4.78 -3.62 10.79
C GLY A 143 -3.47 -4.37 10.95
N LYS A 144 -3.48 -5.66 10.55
CA LYS A 144 -2.33 -6.57 10.57
C LYS A 144 -2.16 -7.30 9.23
N SER A 145 -3.09 -7.10 8.30
CA SER A 145 -3.06 -7.74 7.00
C SER A 145 -1.79 -7.41 6.21
N PRO A 146 -1.34 -8.28 5.29
CA PRO A 146 -0.22 -7.98 4.40
C PRO A 146 -0.41 -6.69 3.61
N ALA A 147 -1.64 -6.41 3.16
CA ALA A 147 -1.97 -5.18 2.46
C ALA A 147 -1.75 -3.94 3.34
N MET A 148 -2.09 -4.03 4.64
CA MET A 148 -1.87 -2.94 5.57
C MET A 148 -0.40 -2.76 5.93
N GLN A 149 0.37 -3.85 6.04
CA GLN A 149 1.81 -3.81 6.27
C GLN A 149 2.55 -3.17 5.08
N HIS A 150 2.13 -3.51 3.85
CA HIS A 150 2.65 -2.89 2.64
C HIS A 150 2.40 -1.38 2.64
N LEU A 151 1.16 -0.94 2.91
CA LEU A 151 0.82 0.47 3.03
C LEU A 151 1.69 1.21 4.07
N LEU A 152 1.92 0.61 5.24
CA LEU A 152 2.76 1.21 6.28
C LEU A 152 4.22 1.34 5.85
N SER A 153 4.75 0.36 5.11
CA SER A 153 6.10 0.43 4.55
C SER A 153 6.23 1.50 3.47
N GLU A 154 5.23 1.68 2.61
CA GLU A 154 5.18 2.78 1.64
C GLU A 154 5.14 4.15 2.34
N ILE A 155 4.31 4.29 3.39
CA ILE A 155 4.26 5.52 4.20
C ILE A 155 5.63 5.84 4.80
N ALA A 156 6.31 4.86 5.40
CA ALA A 156 7.63 5.05 6.00
C ALA A 156 8.68 5.48 4.97
N LEU A 157 8.63 4.92 3.76
CA LEU A 157 9.54 5.26 2.66
C LEU A 157 9.30 6.68 2.12
N VAL A 158 8.05 7.10 2.00
CA VAL A 158 7.66 8.37 1.35
C VAL A 158 7.67 9.55 2.32
N ALA A 159 7.42 9.30 3.61
CA ALA A 159 7.29 10.37 4.61
C ALA A 159 8.50 11.32 4.70
N PRO A 160 9.78 10.85 4.67
CA PRO A 160 10.94 11.75 4.74
C PRO A 160 11.13 12.66 3.51
N SER A 161 10.49 12.32 2.37
CA SER A 161 10.65 13.09 1.13
C SER A 161 9.79 14.36 1.13
N GLU A 162 10.19 15.37 0.32
CA GLU A 162 9.39 16.57 0.04
C GLU A 162 8.45 16.40 -1.18
N ALA A 163 8.39 15.20 -1.76
CA ALA A 163 7.59 14.91 -2.93
C ALA A 163 6.09 15.09 -2.65
N THR A 164 5.35 15.52 -3.67
CA THR A 164 3.89 15.51 -3.64
C THR A 164 3.40 14.07 -3.62
N VAL A 165 2.46 13.77 -2.74
CA VAL A 165 1.88 12.43 -2.57
C VAL A 165 0.41 12.45 -3.01
N LEU A 166 0.04 11.53 -3.90
CA LEU A 166 -1.34 11.29 -4.29
C LEU A 166 -1.84 9.99 -3.64
N ILE A 167 -2.79 10.11 -2.73
CA ILE A 167 -3.41 8.98 -2.04
C ILE A 167 -4.67 8.60 -2.81
N HIS A 168 -4.68 7.38 -3.38
CA HIS A 168 -5.85 6.82 -4.04
C HIS A 168 -6.51 5.76 -3.16
N GLY A 169 -7.84 5.67 -3.21
CA GLY A 169 -8.61 4.63 -2.50
C GLY A 169 -10.07 4.97 -2.37
N ASP A 170 -10.90 3.96 -2.22
CA ASP A 170 -12.35 4.08 -2.10
C ASP A 170 -12.75 5.03 -0.94
N SER A 171 -13.99 5.55 -0.99
CA SER A 171 -14.50 6.36 0.10
C SER A 171 -14.57 5.55 1.41
N GLY A 172 -14.17 6.16 2.52
CA GLY A 172 -14.20 5.52 3.84
C GLY A 172 -13.08 4.54 4.15
N THR A 173 -12.02 4.45 3.33
CA THR A 173 -10.85 3.58 3.56
C THR A 173 -9.85 4.12 4.57
N GLY A 174 -9.92 5.42 4.92
CA GLY A 174 -9.01 6.08 5.87
C GLY A 174 -7.89 6.89 5.24
N LYS A 175 -8.06 7.43 4.02
CA LYS A 175 -7.08 8.29 3.34
C LYS A 175 -6.56 9.45 4.19
N GLU A 176 -7.40 10.04 5.02
CA GLU A 176 -6.99 11.11 5.94
C GLU A 176 -6.01 10.63 7.01
N LEU A 177 -6.19 9.41 7.55
CA LEU A 177 -5.25 8.83 8.51
C LEU A 177 -3.89 8.56 7.86
N VAL A 178 -3.88 8.13 6.59
CA VAL A 178 -2.65 7.95 5.80
C VAL A 178 -1.92 9.29 5.63
N ALA A 179 -2.65 10.37 5.27
CA ALA A 179 -2.04 11.71 5.14
C ALA A 179 -1.46 12.20 6.47
N ARG A 180 -2.17 12.00 7.59
CA ARG A 180 -1.68 12.31 8.93
C ARG A 180 -0.42 11.52 9.29
N ALA A 181 -0.37 10.23 8.95
CA ALA A 181 0.79 9.38 9.19
C ALA A 181 2.01 9.83 8.38
N ILE A 182 1.82 10.17 7.09
CA ILE A 182 2.89 10.72 6.24
C ILE A 182 3.45 12.02 6.82
N HIS A 183 2.58 12.95 7.24
CA HIS A 183 3.02 14.21 7.84
C HIS A 183 3.77 13.99 9.14
N ALA A 184 3.22 13.19 10.06
CA ALA A 184 3.79 12.95 11.38
C ALA A 184 5.14 12.18 11.33
N SER A 185 5.38 11.42 10.25
CA SER A 185 6.65 10.72 10.00
C SER A 185 7.61 11.52 9.10
N SER A 186 7.29 12.78 8.76
CA SER A 186 8.07 13.63 7.87
C SER A 186 9.02 14.58 8.63
N ALA A 187 9.93 15.22 7.89
CA ALA A 187 10.76 16.29 8.44
C ALA A 187 9.95 17.52 8.89
N ARG A 188 8.67 17.63 8.52
CA ARG A 188 7.73 18.70 8.86
C ARG A 188 6.74 18.29 9.97
N SER A 189 6.99 17.22 10.73
CA SER A 189 6.08 16.70 11.77
C SER A 189 5.70 17.72 12.84
N GLU A 190 6.61 18.64 13.19
CA GLU A 190 6.40 19.72 14.16
C GLU A 190 5.76 20.99 13.53
N LYS A 191 5.51 20.97 12.24
CA LYS A 191 4.94 22.09 11.48
C LYS A 191 3.44 21.89 11.29
N PRO A 192 2.67 22.93 10.88
CA PRO A 192 1.22 22.76 10.70
C PRO A 192 0.88 21.72 9.62
N LEU A 193 -0.11 20.87 9.93
CA LEU A 193 -0.86 20.09 8.96
C LEU A 193 -2.22 20.74 8.76
N VAL A 194 -2.40 21.40 7.62
CA VAL A 194 -3.68 22.03 7.26
C VAL A 194 -4.44 21.10 6.35
N THR A 195 -5.70 20.82 6.68
CA THR A 195 -6.56 19.88 5.92
C THR A 195 -7.73 20.64 5.30
N LEU A 196 -8.07 20.28 4.06
CA LEU A 196 -9.23 20.80 3.35
C LEU A 196 -9.88 19.71 2.52
N ASN A 197 -11.20 19.53 2.68
CA ASN A 197 -11.99 18.67 1.81
C ASN A 197 -12.58 19.51 0.66
N CYS A 198 -12.16 19.19 -0.58
CA CYS A 198 -12.55 19.95 -1.77
C CYS A 198 -14.01 19.71 -2.19
N ALA A 199 -14.58 18.55 -1.87
CA ALA A 199 -15.96 18.20 -2.21
C ALA A 199 -17.01 18.82 -1.25
N ALA A 200 -16.58 19.26 -0.05
CA ALA A 200 -17.50 19.77 0.97
C ALA A 200 -17.98 21.21 0.73
N LEU A 201 -17.36 21.94 -0.22
CA LEU A 201 -17.56 23.36 -0.45
C LEU A 201 -17.98 23.63 -1.90
N ASN A 202 -18.78 24.67 -2.10
CA ASN A 202 -18.99 25.19 -3.44
C ASN A 202 -17.72 25.89 -3.96
N GLU A 203 -17.61 26.09 -5.26
CA GLU A 203 -16.42 26.61 -5.94
C GLU A 203 -15.89 27.93 -5.35
N SER A 204 -16.77 28.91 -5.13
CA SER A 204 -16.39 30.23 -4.61
C SER A 204 -15.88 30.16 -3.16
N LEU A 205 -16.48 29.31 -2.35
CA LEU A 205 -16.01 29.08 -0.98
C LEU A 205 -14.70 28.29 -0.96
N LEU A 206 -14.56 27.29 -1.82
CA LEU A 206 -13.33 26.51 -1.96
C LEU A 206 -12.16 27.42 -2.37
N GLU A 207 -12.39 28.32 -3.33
CA GLU A 207 -11.39 29.31 -3.77
C GLU A 207 -10.98 30.23 -2.61
N SER A 208 -11.97 30.75 -1.89
CA SER A 208 -11.75 31.61 -0.73
C SER A 208 -11.04 30.90 0.43
N GLU A 209 -11.36 29.62 0.70
CA GLU A 209 -10.65 28.82 1.71
C GLU A 209 -9.21 28.54 1.29
N LEU A 210 -8.96 28.11 0.05
CA LEU A 210 -7.61 27.75 -0.42
C LEU A 210 -6.67 28.96 -0.49
N PHE A 211 -7.11 30.05 -1.12
CA PHE A 211 -6.26 31.19 -1.46
C PHE A 211 -6.44 32.41 -0.57
N GLY A 212 -7.54 32.44 0.21
CA GLY A 212 -7.94 33.61 0.99
C GLY A 212 -8.64 34.67 0.15
N HIS A 213 -9.13 35.72 0.77
CA HIS A 213 -9.79 36.83 0.11
C HIS A 213 -9.53 38.17 0.80
N GLU A 214 -9.59 39.24 0.03
CA GLU A 214 -9.62 40.60 0.54
C GLU A 214 -11.06 41.03 0.89
N LYS A 215 -11.18 42.02 1.76
CA LYS A 215 -12.49 42.62 2.06
C LYS A 215 -13.15 43.12 0.79
N GLY A 216 -14.42 42.75 0.57
CA GLY A 216 -15.21 43.17 -0.61
C GLY A 216 -14.96 42.33 -1.86
N ALA A 217 -14.21 41.26 -1.83
CA ALA A 217 -13.91 40.41 -2.98
C ALA A 217 -15.16 39.75 -3.60
N PHE A 218 -16.14 39.45 -2.78
CA PHE A 218 -17.44 38.89 -3.17
C PHE A 218 -18.53 39.29 -2.14
N THR A 219 -19.79 39.02 -2.45
CA THR A 219 -20.92 39.27 -1.53
C THR A 219 -20.80 38.42 -0.29
N GLY A 220 -20.60 39.08 0.89
CA GLY A 220 -20.32 38.41 2.16
C GLY A 220 -18.85 38.40 2.60
N ALA A 221 -17.95 38.97 1.82
CA ALA A 221 -16.54 39.17 2.18
C ALA A 221 -16.35 40.39 3.10
N ASP A 222 -16.88 40.35 4.32
CA ASP A 222 -16.89 41.50 5.25
C ASP A 222 -15.50 41.82 5.82
N LYS A 223 -14.60 40.82 5.88
CA LYS A 223 -13.25 40.92 6.41
C LYS A 223 -12.26 40.20 5.48
N ARG A 224 -11.00 40.63 5.53
CA ARG A 224 -9.89 39.87 4.90
C ARG A 224 -9.72 38.54 5.63
N ARG A 225 -9.46 37.46 4.87
CA ARG A 225 -9.13 36.13 5.42
C ARG A 225 -7.92 35.55 4.68
N GLU A 226 -7.02 34.96 5.46
CA GLU A 226 -5.88 34.20 4.92
C GLU A 226 -6.38 32.86 4.37
N GLY A 227 -5.67 32.36 3.33
CA GLY A 227 -5.97 31.06 2.70
C GLY A 227 -5.19 29.92 3.33
N ARG A 228 -5.68 28.68 3.10
CA ARG A 228 -5.07 27.46 3.61
C ARG A 228 -3.63 27.26 3.15
N PHE A 229 -3.25 27.73 1.96
CA PHE A 229 -1.86 27.73 1.52
C PHE A 229 -0.96 28.56 2.43
N VAL A 230 -1.43 29.74 2.85
CA VAL A 230 -0.68 30.62 3.75
C VAL A 230 -0.64 30.04 5.17
N GLU A 231 -1.75 29.44 5.64
CA GLU A 231 -1.81 28.76 6.92
C GLU A 231 -0.87 27.55 7.00
N ALA A 232 -0.63 26.89 5.84
CA ALA A 232 0.23 25.71 5.74
C ALA A 232 1.70 26.06 5.45
N ASP A 233 2.06 27.33 5.41
CA ASP A 233 3.43 27.76 5.08
C ASP A 233 4.46 27.16 6.03
N GLY A 234 5.55 26.60 5.46
CA GLY A 234 6.56 25.81 6.15
C GLY A 234 6.10 24.42 6.59
N GLY A 235 4.83 24.04 6.37
CA GLY A 235 4.20 22.80 6.81
C GLY A 235 3.68 21.93 5.67
N THR A 236 2.53 21.30 5.89
CA THR A 236 1.89 20.37 4.93
C THR A 236 0.44 20.77 4.70
N LEU A 237 0.01 20.81 3.43
CA LEU A 237 -1.39 20.97 3.04
C LEU A 237 -1.93 19.63 2.53
N PHE A 238 -2.99 19.16 3.16
CA PHE A 238 -3.72 17.97 2.72
C PHE A 238 -5.02 18.37 2.03
N LEU A 239 -5.16 18.00 0.76
CA LEU A 239 -6.34 18.23 -0.07
C LEU A 239 -7.08 16.92 -0.28
N ASP A 240 -8.22 16.74 0.41
CA ASP A 240 -9.07 15.56 0.24
C ASP A 240 -10.06 15.78 -0.91
N GLU A 241 -10.37 14.71 -1.62
CA GLU A 241 -11.26 14.65 -2.80
C GLU A 241 -10.87 15.65 -3.90
N ILE A 242 -9.57 15.67 -4.24
CA ILE A 242 -9.01 16.57 -5.26
C ILE A 242 -9.61 16.36 -6.66
N GLY A 243 -10.19 15.21 -6.93
CA GLY A 243 -10.87 14.91 -8.19
C GLY A 243 -12.18 15.67 -8.42
N ASP A 244 -12.70 16.36 -7.40
CA ASP A 244 -13.98 17.08 -7.47
C ASP A 244 -13.84 18.58 -7.76
N ILE A 245 -12.61 19.09 -7.92
CA ILE A 245 -12.40 20.53 -8.20
C ILE A 245 -12.74 20.92 -9.64
N SER A 246 -13.27 22.11 -9.80
CA SER A 246 -13.61 22.67 -11.12
C SER A 246 -12.39 22.92 -11.99
N PRO A 247 -12.55 22.99 -13.33
CA PRO A 247 -11.44 23.31 -14.25
C PRO A 247 -10.73 24.63 -13.93
N MET A 248 -11.45 25.64 -13.43
CA MET A 248 -10.86 26.92 -13.02
C MET A 248 -9.96 26.73 -11.80
N MET A 249 -10.42 25.97 -10.81
CA MET A 249 -9.66 25.66 -9.61
C MET A 249 -8.41 24.84 -9.92
N GLN A 250 -8.48 23.92 -10.89
CA GLN A 250 -7.32 23.15 -11.36
C GLN A 250 -6.20 24.06 -11.90
N VAL A 251 -6.54 25.11 -12.65
CA VAL A 251 -5.56 26.08 -13.17
C VAL A 251 -4.89 26.86 -12.03
N ARG A 252 -5.68 27.32 -11.05
CA ARG A 252 -5.14 28.08 -9.91
C ARG A 252 -4.27 27.21 -9.01
N LEU A 253 -4.71 25.99 -8.74
CA LEU A 253 -3.95 25.03 -7.96
C LEU A 253 -2.62 24.68 -8.63
N LEU A 254 -2.64 24.46 -9.95
CA LEU A 254 -1.41 24.18 -10.71
C LEU A 254 -0.37 25.32 -10.55
N ARG A 255 -0.79 26.57 -10.67
CA ARG A 255 0.10 27.72 -10.45
C ARG A 255 0.67 27.74 -9.02
N ALA A 256 -0.18 27.54 -8.01
CA ALA A 256 0.27 27.52 -6.63
C ALA A 256 1.33 26.43 -6.36
N ILE A 257 1.19 25.25 -6.99
CA ILE A 257 2.13 24.13 -6.83
C ILE A 257 3.43 24.37 -7.63
N GLN A 258 3.35 24.94 -8.82
CA GLN A 258 4.52 25.14 -9.71
C GLN A 258 5.37 26.32 -9.30
N GLU A 259 4.72 27.46 -9.04
CA GLU A 259 5.39 28.73 -8.76
C GLU A 259 5.64 28.94 -7.26
N ARG A 260 5.01 28.14 -6.40
CA ARG A 260 5.01 28.30 -4.93
C ARG A 260 4.51 29.70 -4.52
N GLU A 261 3.55 30.21 -5.27
CA GLU A 261 2.99 31.53 -5.10
C GLU A 261 1.47 31.47 -5.13
N VAL A 262 0.83 32.24 -4.25
CA VAL A 262 -0.61 32.36 -4.18
C VAL A 262 -1.05 33.82 -4.20
N GLN A 263 -2.28 34.06 -4.68
CA GLN A 263 -2.92 35.38 -4.68
C GLN A 263 -4.29 35.25 -4.04
N ARG A 264 -4.62 36.17 -3.14
CA ARG A 264 -5.97 36.25 -2.55
C ARG A 264 -6.99 36.65 -3.60
N VAL A 265 -8.22 36.18 -3.45
CA VAL A 265 -9.34 36.62 -4.28
C VAL A 265 -9.55 38.13 -4.07
N GLY A 266 -9.60 38.89 -5.15
CA GLY A 266 -9.70 40.36 -5.11
C GLY A 266 -8.39 41.09 -4.85
N SER A 267 -7.24 40.44 -4.93
CA SER A 267 -5.91 41.04 -4.79
C SER A 267 -4.95 40.59 -5.90
N ASN A 268 -4.05 41.49 -6.29
CA ASN A 268 -2.92 41.18 -7.18
C ASN A 268 -1.61 40.95 -6.41
N GLN A 269 -1.65 40.97 -5.07
CA GLN A 269 -0.48 40.72 -4.25
C GLN A 269 -0.08 39.26 -4.28
N ILE A 270 1.15 38.98 -4.71
CA ILE A 270 1.76 37.66 -4.70
C ILE A 270 2.28 37.36 -3.31
N ILE A 271 2.01 36.17 -2.82
CA ILE A 271 2.49 35.65 -1.53
C ILE A 271 3.24 34.35 -1.83
N SER A 272 4.51 34.31 -1.53
CA SER A 272 5.31 33.08 -1.64
C SER A 272 5.00 32.15 -0.48
N VAL A 273 4.91 30.84 -0.76
CA VAL A 273 4.58 29.80 0.23
C VAL A 273 5.46 28.57 0.00
N ASP A 274 5.96 27.97 1.08
CA ASP A 274 6.68 26.69 1.07
C ASP A 274 5.83 25.60 1.71
N VAL A 275 5.07 24.89 0.89
CA VAL A 275 4.09 23.90 1.36
C VAL A 275 4.37 22.54 0.73
N ARG A 276 4.52 21.49 1.59
CA ARG A 276 4.44 20.12 1.14
C ARG A 276 2.99 19.75 0.85
N LEU A 277 2.72 19.21 -0.33
CA LEU A 277 1.36 18.85 -0.73
C LEU A 277 1.11 17.34 -0.61
N ILE A 278 0.00 16.97 0.02
CA ILE A 278 -0.59 15.64 -0.01
C ILE A 278 -2.01 15.78 -0.56
N ALA A 279 -2.35 15.03 -1.58
CA ALA A 279 -3.69 15.03 -2.18
C ALA A 279 -4.33 13.65 -2.06
N ALA A 280 -5.65 13.58 -1.91
CA ALA A 280 -6.38 12.32 -1.88
C ALA A 280 -7.60 12.36 -2.80
N THR A 281 -7.96 11.21 -3.37
CA THR A 281 -9.15 11.06 -4.20
C THR A 281 -9.62 9.61 -4.24
N HIS A 282 -10.91 9.42 -4.46
CA HIS A 282 -11.49 8.10 -4.80
C HIS A 282 -11.64 7.92 -6.30
N ARG A 283 -11.49 9.00 -7.10
CA ARG A 283 -11.63 8.95 -8.56
C ARG A 283 -10.37 8.48 -9.24
N ASP A 284 -10.50 7.75 -10.33
CA ASP A 284 -9.40 7.49 -11.26
C ASP A 284 -9.09 8.77 -12.06
N LEU A 285 -8.09 9.53 -11.58
CA LEU A 285 -7.69 10.78 -12.24
C LEU A 285 -7.15 10.56 -13.65
N ALA A 286 -6.56 9.40 -13.96
CA ALA A 286 -6.10 9.10 -15.32
C ALA A 286 -7.29 8.96 -16.28
N ALA A 287 -8.36 8.30 -15.85
CA ALA A 287 -9.61 8.23 -16.59
C ALA A 287 -10.27 9.62 -16.74
N GLU A 288 -10.23 10.46 -15.68
CA GLU A 288 -10.74 11.83 -15.72
C GLU A 288 -9.96 12.74 -16.69
N VAL A 289 -8.63 12.56 -16.79
CA VAL A 289 -7.77 13.23 -17.79
C VAL A 289 -8.16 12.82 -19.20
N ASN A 290 -8.31 11.52 -19.45
CA ASN A 290 -8.71 11.00 -20.76
C ASN A 290 -10.11 11.50 -21.18
N ALA A 291 -10.99 11.71 -20.21
CA ALA A 291 -12.34 12.25 -20.42
C ALA A 291 -12.37 13.79 -20.51
N GLY A 292 -11.25 14.48 -20.39
CA GLY A 292 -11.14 15.95 -20.46
C GLY A 292 -11.73 16.69 -19.24
N ARG A 293 -12.03 15.99 -18.13
CA ARG A 293 -12.56 16.60 -16.90
C ARG A 293 -11.47 17.00 -15.92
N PHE A 294 -10.27 16.41 -16.04
CA PHE A 294 -9.11 16.78 -15.25
C PHE A 294 -7.94 17.14 -16.15
N ARG A 295 -7.16 18.16 -15.78
CA ARG A 295 -6.02 18.62 -16.58
C ARG A 295 -4.85 17.68 -16.44
N GLN A 296 -4.22 17.34 -17.54
CA GLN A 296 -3.07 16.46 -17.60
C GLN A 296 -1.83 17.04 -16.87
N ASP A 297 -1.60 18.35 -17.00
CA ASP A 297 -0.47 19.03 -16.35
C ASP A 297 -0.58 19.00 -14.82
N LEU A 298 -1.77 19.23 -14.27
CA LEU A 298 -2.02 19.11 -12.83
C LEU A 298 -1.89 17.66 -12.36
N TYR A 299 -2.41 16.69 -13.12
CA TYR A 299 -2.30 15.28 -12.78
C TYR A 299 -0.84 14.86 -12.58
N TYR A 300 0.06 15.17 -13.52
CA TYR A 300 1.47 14.84 -13.40
C TYR A 300 2.16 15.56 -12.23
N ARG A 301 1.70 16.74 -11.85
CA ARG A 301 2.26 17.46 -10.71
C ARG A 301 1.78 16.92 -9.37
N LEU A 302 0.58 16.35 -9.30
CA LEU A 302 0.03 15.70 -8.12
C LEU A 302 0.54 14.26 -7.98
N ASN A 303 0.66 13.52 -9.08
CA ASN A 303 1.01 12.11 -9.12
C ASN A 303 2.53 11.89 -9.23
N VAL A 304 3.30 12.47 -8.31
CA VAL A 304 4.76 12.23 -8.22
C VAL A 304 5.00 10.91 -7.49
N VAL A 305 4.32 10.70 -6.36
CA VAL A 305 4.29 9.42 -5.63
C VAL A 305 2.83 9.05 -5.41
N ALA A 306 2.42 7.88 -5.88
CA ALA A 306 1.08 7.34 -5.64
C ALA A 306 1.11 6.34 -4.50
N ILE A 307 0.15 6.44 -3.57
CA ILE A 307 -0.10 5.46 -2.51
C ILE A 307 -1.53 4.96 -2.66
N GLU A 308 -1.70 3.65 -2.72
CA GLU A 308 -3.03 3.03 -2.81
C GLU A 308 -3.48 2.51 -1.43
N VAL A 309 -4.63 3.00 -0.95
CA VAL A 309 -5.19 2.56 0.32
C VAL A 309 -6.13 1.39 0.07
N PRO A 310 -5.83 0.19 0.61
CA PRO A 310 -6.62 -1.00 0.34
C PRO A 310 -8.05 -0.85 0.88
N SER A 311 -9.03 -1.30 0.08
CA SER A 311 -10.43 -1.40 0.51
C SER A 311 -10.59 -2.48 1.59
N LEU A 312 -11.65 -2.39 2.39
CA LEU A 312 -11.87 -3.34 3.48
C LEU A 312 -12.08 -4.78 2.97
N ARG A 313 -12.65 -4.94 1.78
CA ARG A 313 -12.80 -6.25 1.11
C ARG A 313 -11.46 -6.92 0.76
N GLN A 314 -10.38 -6.15 0.58
CA GLN A 314 -9.02 -6.64 0.31
C GLN A 314 -8.25 -7.01 1.57
N ARG A 315 -8.79 -6.67 2.77
CA ARG A 315 -8.21 -6.94 4.07
C ARG A 315 -9.24 -7.47 5.08
N ARG A 316 -10.03 -8.46 4.67
CA ARG A 316 -11.12 -9.04 5.50
C ARG A 316 -10.62 -9.59 6.84
N GLU A 317 -9.38 -10.05 6.90
CA GLU A 317 -8.70 -10.49 8.13
C GLU A 317 -8.51 -9.40 9.19
N ASP A 318 -8.59 -8.11 8.79
CA ASP A 318 -8.54 -6.99 9.72
C ASP A 318 -9.93 -6.64 10.32
N ILE A 319 -11.02 -7.17 9.74
CA ILE A 319 -12.39 -6.83 10.17
C ILE A 319 -12.64 -7.16 11.65
N PRO A 320 -12.26 -8.35 12.17
CA PRO A 320 -12.44 -8.64 13.60
C PRO A 320 -11.71 -7.68 14.52
N LEU A 321 -10.49 -7.27 14.13
CA LEU A 321 -9.68 -6.33 14.89
C LEU A 321 -10.29 -4.92 14.88
N LEU A 322 -10.75 -4.45 13.71
CA LEU A 322 -11.45 -3.16 13.54
C LEU A 322 -12.78 -3.14 14.31
N ALA A 323 -13.59 -4.19 14.17
CA ALA A 323 -14.86 -4.32 14.88
C ALA A 323 -14.66 -4.31 16.39
N GLY A 324 -13.65 -5.03 16.90
CA GLY A 324 -13.29 -5.01 18.33
C GLY A 324 -12.84 -3.64 18.82
N HIS A 325 -12.02 -2.93 18.02
CA HIS A 325 -11.58 -1.57 18.32
C HIS A 325 -12.77 -0.58 18.41
N PHE A 326 -13.67 -0.61 17.44
CA PHE A 326 -14.85 0.24 17.44
C PHE A 326 -15.81 -0.13 18.57
N LEU A 327 -16.00 -1.43 18.81
CA LEU A 327 -16.83 -1.91 19.93
C LEU A 327 -16.37 -1.33 21.26
N GLN A 328 -15.09 -1.44 21.59
CA GLN A 328 -14.53 -0.91 22.81
C GLN A 328 -14.78 0.60 22.91
N ARG A 329 -14.45 1.36 21.89
CA ARG A 329 -14.62 2.81 21.84
C ARG A 329 -16.07 3.25 22.05
N PHE A 330 -17.03 2.57 21.40
CA PHE A 330 -18.45 2.93 21.53
C PHE A 330 -19.08 2.39 22.81
N ALA A 331 -18.64 1.24 23.33
CA ALA A 331 -19.07 0.73 24.63
C ALA A 331 -18.69 1.70 25.76
N GLU A 332 -17.45 2.20 25.77
CA GLU A 332 -16.96 3.20 26.73
C GLU A 332 -17.76 4.51 26.62
N ARG A 333 -17.92 5.03 25.38
CA ARG A 333 -18.68 6.28 25.13
C ARG A 333 -20.13 6.20 25.58
N ASN A 334 -20.77 5.04 25.36
CA ASN A 334 -22.20 4.83 25.75
C ASN A 334 -22.35 4.24 27.14
N ARG A 335 -21.27 4.00 27.89
CA ARG A 335 -21.26 3.40 29.24
C ARG A 335 -22.02 2.07 29.28
N LYS A 336 -21.88 1.24 28.23
CA LYS A 336 -22.49 -0.08 28.12
C LYS A 336 -21.45 -1.15 28.37
N ALA A 337 -21.80 -2.18 29.14
CA ALA A 337 -20.97 -3.38 29.32
C ALA A 337 -21.20 -4.32 28.15
N VAL A 338 -20.41 -4.18 27.08
CA VAL A 338 -20.47 -5.05 25.90
C VAL A 338 -19.28 -5.97 25.90
N LYS A 339 -19.51 -7.29 25.88
CA LYS A 339 -18.43 -8.31 25.95
C LYS A 339 -17.87 -8.69 24.57
N GLY A 340 -18.63 -8.52 23.49
CA GLY A 340 -18.19 -8.88 22.15
C GLY A 340 -19.33 -9.06 21.15
N PHE A 341 -19.00 -9.72 20.05
CA PHE A 341 -19.95 -10.16 19.02
C PHE A 341 -20.24 -11.64 19.20
N THR A 342 -21.44 -12.10 18.83
CA THR A 342 -21.69 -13.53 18.65
C THR A 342 -20.90 -14.05 17.46
N PRO A 343 -20.55 -15.36 17.40
CA PRO A 343 -19.85 -15.92 16.22
C PRO A 343 -20.60 -15.65 14.92
N GLN A 344 -21.93 -15.75 14.91
CA GLN A 344 -22.78 -15.49 13.75
C GLN A 344 -22.70 -14.02 13.30
N ALA A 345 -22.74 -13.07 14.24
CA ALA A 345 -22.59 -11.65 13.93
C ALA A 345 -21.20 -11.35 13.33
N MET A 346 -20.15 -11.93 13.89
CA MET A 346 -18.78 -11.77 13.37
C MET A 346 -18.63 -12.36 11.97
N ASP A 347 -19.21 -13.52 11.69
CA ASP A 347 -19.19 -14.13 10.37
C ASP A 347 -19.88 -13.25 9.32
N LEU A 348 -21.02 -12.65 9.66
CA LEU A 348 -21.69 -11.69 8.79
C LEU A 348 -20.81 -10.46 8.50
N LEU A 349 -20.14 -9.91 9.52
CA LEU A 349 -19.23 -8.78 9.35
C LEU A 349 -18.05 -9.12 8.43
N ILE A 350 -17.47 -10.31 8.53
CA ILE A 350 -16.33 -10.75 7.71
C ILE A 350 -16.73 -10.96 6.25
N HIS A 351 -17.93 -11.48 5.99
CA HIS A 351 -18.37 -11.83 4.64
C HIS A 351 -19.03 -10.68 3.88
N TYR A 352 -19.47 -9.64 4.55
CA TYR A 352 -20.02 -8.46 3.90
C TYR A 352 -18.95 -7.69 3.09
N ASP A 353 -19.33 -7.10 1.95
CA ASP A 353 -18.39 -6.48 1.02
C ASP A 353 -17.96 -5.04 1.38
N TRP A 354 -18.64 -4.43 2.33
CA TRP A 354 -18.33 -3.10 2.86
C TRP A 354 -18.14 -2.02 1.78
N PRO A 355 -19.16 -1.68 0.98
CA PRO A 355 -19.03 -0.62 -0.03
C PRO A 355 -18.62 0.74 0.55
N GLY A 356 -19.01 1.04 1.80
CA GLY A 356 -18.57 2.23 2.54
C GLY A 356 -17.31 2.01 3.40
N ASN A 357 -16.61 0.88 3.22
CA ASN A 357 -15.35 0.54 3.89
C ASN A 357 -15.37 0.69 5.41
N ILE A 358 -14.34 1.26 6.01
CA ILE A 358 -14.20 1.42 7.47
C ILE A 358 -15.29 2.33 8.04
N ARG A 359 -15.69 3.38 7.29
CA ARG A 359 -16.74 4.29 7.75
C ARG A 359 -18.09 3.57 7.92
N GLU A 360 -18.42 2.67 7.02
CA GLU A 360 -19.63 1.86 7.13
C GLU A 360 -19.55 0.86 8.28
N LEU A 361 -18.40 0.18 8.45
CA LEU A 361 -18.16 -0.73 9.57
C LEU A 361 -18.28 0.00 10.91
N GLU A 362 -17.66 1.17 11.03
CA GLU A 362 -17.73 2.03 12.21
C GLU A 362 -19.19 2.38 12.58
N ASN A 363 -19.96 2.84 11.59
CA ASN A 363 -21.37 3.18 11.77
C ASN A 363 -22.21 1.95 12.14
N ALA A 364 -21.93 0.79 11.54
CA ALA A 364 -22.65 -0.44 11.85
C ALA A 364 -22.40 -0.91 13.28
N VAL A 365 -21.14 -0.83 13.75
CA VAL A 365 -20.78 -1.17 15.14
C VAL A 365 -21.35 -0.14 16.12
N GLU A 366 -21.29 1.17 15.83
CA GLU A 366 -21.89 2.21 16.69
C GLU A 366 -23.39 1.97 16.87
N ARG A 367 -24.10 1.74 15.75
CA ARG A 367 -25.53 1.42 15.79
C ARG A 367 -25.81 0.18 16.63
N ALA A 368 -25.05 -0.90 16.42
CA ALA A 368 -25.24 -2.14 17.15
C ALA A 368 -25.05 -1.94 18.66
N VAL A 369 -24.04 -1.19 19.09
CA VAL A 369 -23.81 -0.85 20.50
C VAL A 369 -24.97 -0.03 21.06
N VAL A 370 -25.49 0.95 20.31
CA VAL A 370 -26.63 1.79 20.76
C VAL A 370 -27.89 0.94 20.95
N LEU A 371 -28.18 0.04 20.01
CA LEU A 371 -29.40 -0.80 20.05
C LEU A 371 -29.28 -2.00 20.99
N LEU A 372 -28.08 -2.36 21.42
CA LEU A 372 -27.84 -3.52 22.26
C LEU A 372 -28.60 -3.45 23.58
N THR A 373 -29.36 -4.49 23.91
CA THR A 373 -30.04 -4.69 25.18
C THR A 373 -29.41 -5.76 26.06
N GLY A 374 -28.51 -6.59 25.49
CA GLY A 374 -27.77 -7.65 26.17
C GLY A 374 -26.29 -7.33 26.38
N GLU A 375 -25.47 -8.37 26.48
CA GLU A 375 -24.01 -8.25 26.67
C GLU A 375 -23.22 -8.55 25.37
N TYR A 376 -23.82 -9.21 24.38
CA TYR A 376 -23.20 -9.59 23.12
C TYR A 376 -24.02 -9.08 21.95
N ILE A 377 -23.34 -8.49 20.95
CA ILE A 377 -23.96 -8.06 19.69
C ILE A 377 -24.24 -9.30 18.85
N SER A 378 -25.50 -9.49 18.48
CA SER A 378 -25.96 -10.53 17.57
C SER A 378 -26.30 -9.96 16.19
N GLU A 379 -26.76 -10.83 15.30
CA GLU A 379 -27.23 -10.43 13.97
C GLU A 379 -28.42 -9.46 13.99
N ARG A 380 -29.17 -9.42 15.10
CA ARG A 380 -30.36 -8.57 15.27
C ARG A 380 -30.05 -7.09 15.41
N GLU A 381 -28.91 -6.79 16.02
CA GLU A 381 -28.41 -5.42 16.21
C GLU A 381 -27.72 -4.88 14.96
N LEU A 382 -27.31 -5.76 14.04
CA LEU A 382 -26.64 -5.35 12.81
C LEU A 382 -27.64 -4.73 11.80
N PRO A 383 -27.19 -3.85 10.89
CA PRO A 383 -28.00 -3.36 9.79
C PRO A 383 -28.58 -4.50 8.93
N LEU A 384 -29.81 -4.37 8.44
CA LEU A 384 -30.47 -5.39 7.63
C LEU A 384 -29.65 -5.81 6.39
N ALA A 385 -28.93 -4.87 5.77
CA ALA A 385 -28.07 -5.17 4.62
C ALA A 385 -26.96 -6.17 4.99
N ILE A 386 -26.40 -6.08 6.20
CA ILE A 386 -25.37 -6.99 6.70
C ILE A 386 -26.03 -8.31 7.16
N ALA A 387 -27.13 -8.22 7.92
CA ALA A 387 -27.84 -9.40 8.44
C ALA A 387 -28.42 -10.31 7.32
N SER A 388 -28.67 -9.76 6.14
CA SER A 388 -29.17 -10.52 4.96
C SER A 388 -28.04 -10.96 4.01
N THR A 389 -26.77 -10.74 4.36
CA THR A 389 -25.65 -11.23 3.54
C THR A 389 -25.66 -12.75 3.50
N PRO A 390 -25.67 -13.39 2.32
CA PRO A 390 -25.52 -14.83 2.25
C PRO A 390 -24.12 -15.17 2.78
N ILE A 391 -24.05 -15.75 3.97
CA ILE A 391 -22.81 -16.38 4.38
C ILE A 391 -22.61 -17.52 3.39
N PRO A 392 -21.49 -17.60 2.64
CA PRO A 392 -21.16 -18.82 1.96
C PRO A 392 -21.03 -19.86 3.08
N LEU A 393 -22.07 -20.59 3.34
CA LEU A 393 -22.00 -21.87 4.02
C LEU A 393 -20.86 -22.54 3.27
N GLY A 394 -19.68 -22.64 3.94
CA GLY A 394 -18.48 -23.20 3.33
C GLY A 394 -18.91 -24.43 2.62
N GLN A 395 -18.66 -24.50 1.31
CA GLN A 395 -19.27 -25.42 0.36
C GLN A 395 -19.91 -26.57 1.12
N SER A 396 -21.18 -26.45 1.46
CA SER A 396 -21.98 -27.60 1.77
C SER A 396 -21.67 -28.44 0.54
N GLN A 397 -20.70 -29.33 0.66
CA GLN A 397 -20.72 -30.49 -0.21
C GLN A 397 -22.19 -30.79 -0.24
N ASP A 398 -22.83 -30.51 -1.36
CA ASP A 398 -24.23 -30.90 -1.59
C ASP A 398 -24.40 -32.14 -0.77
N ILE A 399 -25.41 -32.15 0.15
CA ILE A 399 -25.64 -33.36 0.96
C ILE A 399 -25.98 -34.40 -0.07
N GLN A 400 -24.91 -34.89 -0.71
CA GLN A 400 -25.03 -36.01 -1.63
C GLN A 400 -25.51 -37.16 -0.78
N PRO A 401 -26.50 -37.87 -1.20
CA PRO A 401 -26.93 -39.05 -0.49
C PRO A 401 -25.69 -39.88 -0.15
N LEU A 402 -25.58 -40.35 1.09
CA LEU A 402 -24.40 -41.07 1.57
C LEU A 402 -23.92 -42.14 0.58
N VAL A 403 -24.83 -42.68 -0.18
CA VAL A 403 -24.63 -43.67 -1.26
C VAL A 403 -23.82 -43.10 -2.44
N GLU A 404 -23.97 -41.83 -2.80
CA GLU A 404 -23.23 -41.19 -3.90
C GLU A 404 -21.81 -40.84 -3.45
N VAL A 405 -21.62 -40.31 -2.24
CA VAL A 405 -20.30 -40.06 -1.65
C VAL A 405 -19.49 -41.36 -1.46
N GLU A 406 -20.18 -42.42 -1.00
CA GLU A 406 -19.55 -43.76 -0.90
C GLU A 406 -19.10 -44.27 -2.26
N LYS A 407 -19.91 -44.06 -3.31
CA LYS A 407 -19.57 -44.48 -4.66
C LYS A 407 -18.40 -43.73 -5.26
N GLU A 408 -18.31 -42.40 -5.06
CA GLU A 408 -17.15 -41.59 -5.49
C GLU A 408 -15.88 -42.02 -4.79
N VAL A 409 -15.90 -42.20 -3.46
CA VAL A 409 -14.74 -42.65 -2.69
C VAL A 409 -14.27 -44.04 -3.14
N ILE A 410 -15.19 -44.96 -3.46
CA ILE A 410 -14.85 -46.28 -3.97
C ILE A 410 -14.26 -46.21 -5.39
N LEU A 411 -14.77 -45.37 -6.27
CA LEU A 411 -14.26 -45.18 -7.64
C LEU A 411 -12.85 -44.57 -7.58
N ALA A 412 -12.63 -43.54 -6.75
CA ALA A 412 -11.33 -42.92 -6.57
C ALA A 412 -10.26 -43.91 -6.01
N ALA A 413 -10.67 -44.79 -5.08
CA ALA A 413 -9.78 -45.84 -4.57
C ALA A 413 -9.47 -46.92 -5.63
N LEU A 414 -10.41 -47.25 -6.50
CA LEU A 414 -10.19 -48.16 -7.63
C LEU A 414 -9.25 -47.56 -8.69
N GLU A 415 -9.39 -46.30 -9.03
CA GLU A 415 -8.46 -45.59 -9.91
C GLU A 415 -7.03 -45.58 -9.36
N LYS A 416 -6.88 -45.21 -8.07
CA LYS A 416 -5.57 -45.22 -7.40
C LYS A 416 -4.90 -46.61 -7.36
N THR A 417 -5.68 -47.68 -7.32
CA THR A 417 -5.17 -49.06 -7.26
C THR A 417 -5.14 -49.75 -8.63
N GLY A 418 -5.29 -49.01 -9.73
CA GLY A 418 -5.28 -49.56 -11.11
C GLY A 418 -6.35 -50.62 -11.35
N GLY A 419 -7.53 -50.49 -10.70
CA GLY A 419 -8.63 -51.42 -10.81
C GLY A 419 -8.58 -52.67 -9.91
N ASN A 420 -7.56 -52.76 -9.02
CA ASN A 420 -7.41 -53.89 -8.10
C ASN A 420 -8.41 -53.78 -6.93
N LYS A 421 -9.55 -54.49 -7.06
CA LYS A 421 -10.66 -54.49 -6.10
C LYS A 421 -10.29 -54.99 -4.71
N THR A 422 -9.29 -55.83 -4.60
CA THR A 422 -8.84 -56.38 -3.28
C THR A 422 -8.00 -55.34 -2.55
N GLU A 423 -7.13 -54.65 -3.23
CA GLU A 423 -6.28 -53.60 -2.68
C GLU A 423 -7.10 -52.33 -2.36
N ALA A 424 -8.05 -51.97 -3.23
CA ALA A 424 -8.99 -50.84 -2.98
C ALA A 424 -9.83 -51.13 -1.72
N ALA A 425 -10.36 -52.34 -1.55
CA ALA A 425 -11.10 -52.71 -0.36
C ALA A 425 -10.25 -52.63 0.89
N ARG A 426 -8.96 -53.04 0.84
CA ARG A 426 -8.02 -52.96 1.94
C ARG A 426 -7.74 -51.49 2.34
N GLN A 427 -7.53 -50.61 1.36
CA GLN A 427 -7.30 -49.16 1.62
C GLN A 427 -8.52 -48.48 2.23
N LEU A 428 -9.72 -48.89 1.83
CA LEU A 428 -10.97 -48.37 2.36
C LEU A 428 -11.41 -49.00 3.68
N GLY A 429 -10.68 -49.99 4.23
CA GLY A 429 -11.02 -50.67 5.48
C GLY A 429 -12.28 -51.53 5.41
N ILE A 430 -12.71 -51.92 4.19
CA ILE A 430 -13.92 -52.74 3.97
C ILE A 430 -13.58 -54.10 3.33
N THR A 431 -14.53 -55.05 3.40
CA THR A 431 -14.32 -56.33 2.73
C THR A 431 -14.55 -56.20 1.23
N ARG A 432 -13.86 -57.04 0.43
CA ARG A 432 -14.10 -57.11 -1.06
C ARG A 432 -15.54 -57.36 -1.42
N LYS A 433 -16.29 -58.13 -0.61
CA LYS A 433 -17.71 -58.42 -0.80
C LYS A 433 -18.54 -57.14 -0.58
N THR A 434 -18.22 -56.35 0.44
CA THR A 434 -18.86 -55.06 0.73
C THR A 434 -18.61 -54.05 -0.38
N LEU A 435 -17.40 -53.99 -0.91
CA LEU A 435 -16.99 -53.07 -2.02
C LEU A 435 -17.81 -53.44 -3.29
N LEU A 436 -17.92 -54.74 -3.62
CA LEU A 436 -18.69 -55.19 -4.79
C LEU A 436 -20.21 -54.92 -4.63
N ALA A 437 -20.77 -55.11 -3.45
CA ALA A 437 -22.17 -54.84 -3.16
C ALA A 437 -22.48 -53.30 -3.25
N LYS A 438 -21.53 -52.44 -2.92
CA LYS A 438 -21.69 -50.97 -3.02
C LYS A 438 -21.47 -50.44 -4.45
N LEU A 439 -20.70 -51.12 -5.28
CA LEU A 439 -20.54 -50.84 -6.70
C LEU A 439 -21.75 -51.27 -7.57
N SER A 440 -22.55 -52.20 -7.11
CA SER A 440 -23.72 -52.70 -7.79
C SER A 440 -25.03 -51.96 -7.45
N ARG A 441 -24.96 -51.03 -6.51
CA ARG A 441 -26.03 -50.06 -6.18
C ARG A 441 -25.77 -48.73 -6.87
#